data_ade1dab3e29416b487a3f3b37dd5845d
#
_entry.id   ade1dab3e29416b487a3f3b37dd5845d
#
_cell.length_a   1.000
_cell.length_b   1.000
_cell.length_c   1.000
_cell.angle_alpha   90.00
_cell.angle_beta   90.00
_cell.angle_gamma   90.00
#
_symmetry.space_group_name_H-M   'P 1'
#
loop_
_entity.id
_entity.type
_entity.pdbx_description
1 polymer ?
#
loop_
_entity_poly.entity_id
_entity_poly.type
_entity_poly.pdbx_seq_one_letter_code
_entity_poly.pdbx_strand_id
1 'polypeptide(L)'
;GLFVGHHIAALQIEKAAGVKMAYIPNKSGGSGAMKAVIAGEVMAGVNNLSDAFRAREAGTIKILGVADLERNAFMEDVPTMMEQGLDVDNASVNFRGVMVPKGTPQAIIDKLAETVPAMFANGRVAGKMKAGGSPMHIMTRDEVLAMWAAREVTLKDLLAGL
;
A
#
# COMPACT_ATOMS: atom_id res chain seq x y z
N GLY A 1 5.02 -10.10 -5.78
CA GLY A 1 6.43 -10.46 -5.62
C GLY A 1 6.82 -10.63 -4.16
N LEU A 2 8.01 -11.20 -3.88
CA LEU A 2 8.57 -11.26 -2.54
C LEU A 2 9.11 -9.88 -2.13
N PHE A 3 9.02 -9.56 -0.83
CA PHE A 3 9.53 -8.32 -0.21
C PHE A 3 9.01 -7.01 -0.83
N VAL A 4 7.85 -7.05 -1.49
CA VAL A 4 7.07 -5.88 -1.86
C VAL A 4 5.98 -5.62 -0.83
N GLY A 5 5.32 -4.47 -0.85
CA GLY A 5 4.31 -4.08 0.15
C GLY A 5 3.30 -5.19 0.48
N HIS A 6 2.76 -5.89 -0.51
CA HIS A 6 1.81 -7.00 -0.27
C HIS A 6 2.41 -8.15 0.56
N HIS A 7 3.70 -8.47 0.35
CA HIS A 7 4.38 -9.48 1.16
C HIS A 7 4.67 -8.97 2.57
N ILE A 8 5.05 -7.71 2.69
CA ILE A 8 5.26 -7.07 4.00
C ILE A 8 3.98 -7.09 4.83
N ALA A 9 2.83 -6.73 4.24
CA ALA A 9 1.55 -6.82 4.94
C ALA A 9 1.23 -8.26 5.38
N ALA A 10 1.48 -9.26 4.53
CA ALA A 10 1.29 -10.65 4.90
C ALA A 10 2.17 -11.06 6.09
N LEU A 11 3.45 -10.67 6.09
CA LEU A 11 4.38 -10.94 7.19
C LEU A 11 3.95 -10.24 8.50
N GLN A 12 3.46 -9.00 8.41
CA GLN A 12 2.91 -8.30 9.57
C GLN A 12 1.67 -9.03 10.14
N ILE A 13 0.77 -9.50 9.26
CA ILE A 13 -0.42 -10.27 9.66
C ILE A 13 0.02 -11.58 10.32
N GLU A 14 0.96 -12.32 9.74
CA GLU A 14 1.49 -13.55 10.34
C GLU A 14 2.05 -13.31 11.75
N LYS A 15 2.87 -12.27 11.91
CA LYS A 15 3.46 -11.89 13.19
C LYS A 15 2.40 -11.48 14.20
N ALA A 16 1.46 -10.63 13.81
CA ALA A 16 0.43 -10.11 14.71
C ALA A 16 -0.59 -11.17 15.14
N ALA A 17 -0.94 -12.09 14.24
CA ALA A 17 -1.91 -13.15 14.51
C ALA A 17 -1.27 -14.44 15.08
N GLY A 18 0.05 -14.54 15.08
CA GLY A 18 0.76 -15.77 15.52
C GLY A 18 0.51 -16.97 14.60
N VAL A 19 0.28 -16.72 13.31
CA VAL A 19 -0.01 -17.77 12.32
C VAL A 19 1.06 -17.84 11.23
N LYS A 20 1.06 -18.93 10.46
CA LYS A 20 1.86 -19.04 9.22
C LYS A 20 0.95 -19.22 8.02
N MET A 21 1.24 -18.48 6.97
CA MET A 21 0.51 -18.52 5.71
C MET A 21 1.41 -19.01 4.58
N ALA A 22 0.86 -19.81 3.67
CA ALA A 22 1.52 -20.13 2.41
C ALA A 22 1.44 -18.94 1.46
N TYR A 23 2.43 -18.06 1.48
CA TYR A 23 2.44 -16.90 0.60
C TYR A 23 2.80 -17.29 -0.83
N ILE A 24 1.86 -17.07 -1.77
CA ILE A 24 2.00 -17.40 -3.19
C ILE A 24 2.13 -16.10 -4.00
N PRO A 25 3.35 -15.72 -4.45
CA PRO A 25 3.53 -14.51 -5.25
C PRO A 25 2.94 -14.66 -6.64
N ASN A 26 2.01 -13.80 -7.04
CA ASN A 26 1.44 -13.82 -8.38
C ASN A 26 2.32 -13.02 -9.36
N LYS A 27 2.65 -13.63 -10.51
CA LYS A 27 3.50 -13.03 -11.55
C LYS A 27 2.81 -11.86 -12.28
N SER A 28 1.48 -11.84 -12.30
CA SER A 28 0.67 -10.79 -12.92
C SER A 28 0.30 -9.66 -11.96
N GLY A 29 0.98 -9.55 -10.80
CA GLY A 29 0.75 -8.49 -9.82
C GLY A 29 -0.61 -8.57 -9.12
N GLY A 30 -1.13 -7.41 -8.68
CA GLY A 30 -2.36 -7.33 -7.91
C GLY A 30 -3.59 -7.84 -8.66
N SER A 31 -3.72 -7.56 -9.95
CA SER A 31 -4.85 -8.03 -10.76
C SER A 31 -4.86 -9.56 -10.91
N GLY A 32 -3.69 -10.20 -11.02
CA GLY A 32 -3.58 -11.65 -11.06
C GLY A 32 -3.90 -12.29 -9.71
N ALA A 33 -3.43 -11.69 -8.61
CA ALA A 33 -3.76 -12.16 -7.26
C ALA A 33 -5.29 -12.05 -7.00
N MET A 34 -5.92 -10.95 -7.44
CA MET A 34 -7.36 -10.78 -7.33
C MET A 34 -8.15 -11.85 -8.08
N LYS A 35 -7.73 -12.18 -9.32
CA LYS A 35 -8.35 -13.24 -10.10
C LYS A 35 -8.24 -14.61 -9.42
N ALA A 36 -7.11 -14.92 -8.81
CA ALA A 36 -6.91 -16.16 -8.07
C ALA A 36 -7.85 -16.28 -6.85
N VAL A 37 -8.10 -15.17 -6.14
CA VAL A 37 -9.10 -15.14 -5.05
C VAL A 37 -10.50 -15.37 -5.59
N ILE A 38 -10.90 -14.67 -6.66
CA ILE A 38 -12.24 -14.79 -7.27
C ILE A 38 -12.47 -16.20 -7.80
N ALA A 39 -11.44 -16.84 -8.36
CA ALA A 39 -11.49 -18.20 -8.86
C ALA A 39 -11.45 -19.27 -7.75
N GLY A 40 -11.21 -18.89 -6.49
CA GLY A 40 -11.08 -19.83 -5.38
C GLY A 40 -9.76 -20.62 -5.38
N GLU A 41 -8.78 -20.22 -6.18
CA GLU A 41 -7.44 -20.85 -6.22
C GLU A 41 -6.64 -20.60 -4.94
N VAL A 42 -6.92 -19.48 -4.25
CA VAL A 42 -6.37 -19.10 -2.95
C VAL A 42 -7.48 -18.63 -2.03
N MET A 43 -7.30 -18.82 -0.73
CA MET A 43 -8.32 -18.47 0.27
C MET A 43 -8.45 -16.95 0.49
N ALA A 44 -7.35 -16.22 0.37
CA ALA A 44 -7.29 -14.78 0.58
C ALA A 44 -6.21 -14.14 -0.29
N GLY A 45 -6.27 -12.83 -0.45
CA GLY A 45 -5.28 -12.05 -1.18
C GLY A 45 -4.93 -10.76 -0.44
N VAL A 46 -3.68 -10.36 -0.52
CA VAL A 46 -3.22 -9.04 -0.11
C VAL A 46 -3.03 -8.19 -1.36
N ASN A 47 -3.82 -7.14 -1.48
CA ASN A 47 -3.91 -6.32 -2.69
C ASN A 47 -3.91 -4.84 -2.36
N ASN A 48 -3.58 -3.99 -3.34
CA ASN A 48 -3.91 -2.58 -3.22
C ASN A 48 -5.44 -2.39 -3.22
N LEU A 49 -5.91 -1.41 -2.48
CA LEU A 49 -7.34 -1.08 -2.43
C LEU A 49 -7.93 -0.78 -3.81
N SER A 50 -7.19 -0.09 -4.67
CA SER A 50 -7.61 0.17 -6.05
C SER A 50 -7.86 -1.09 -6.89
N ASP A 51 -7.13 -2.18 -6.61
CA ASP A 51 -7.36 -3.47 -7.28
C ASP A 51 -8.61 -4.16 -6.70
N ALA A 52 -8.83 -4.05 -5.39
CA ALA A 52 -9.93 -4.69 -4.67
C ALA A 52 -11.26 -3.94 -4.81
N PHE A 53 -11.23 -2.61 -4.96
CA PHE A 53 -12.40 -1.74 -4.96
C PHE A 53 -13.47 -2.19 -5.95
N ARG A 54 -13.10 -2.39 -7.20
CA ARG A 54 -14.04 -2.82 -8.25
C ARG A 54 -14.60 -4.23 -8.04
N ALA A 55 -13.78 -5.14 -7.56
CA ALA A 55 -14.20 -6.51 -7.28
C ALA A 55 -15.18 -6.56 -6.09
N ARG A 56 -14.97 -5.71 -5.09
CA ARG A 56 -15.90 -5.51 -3.99
C ARG A 56 -17.23 -4.92 -4.46
N GLU A 57 -17.20 -3.84 -5.25
CA GLU A 57 -18.41 -3.22 -5.82
C GLU A 57 -19.22 -4.21 -6.67
N ALA A 58 -18.54 -5.11 -7.35
CA ALA A 58 -19.17 -6.21 -8.10
C ALA A 58 -19.66 -7.38 -7.20
N GLY A 59 -19.44 -7.31 -5.89
CA GLY A 59 -19.82 -8.36 -4.95
C GLY A 59 -19.05 -9.67 -5.09
N THR A 60 -17.91 -9.68 -5.80
CA THR A 60 -17.14 -10.89 -6.07
C THR A 60 -16.11 -11.22 -4.98
N ILE A 61 -15.82 -10.27 -4.12
CA ILE A 61 -14.94 -10.45 -2.96
C ILE A 61 -15.48 -9.69 -1.73
N LYS A 62 -14.98 -10.09 -0.56
CA LYS A 62 -15.13 -9.35 0.69
C LYS A 62 -13.76 -8.82 1.10
N ILE A 63 -13.67 -7.54 1.46
CA ILE A 63 -12.47 -6.96 2.08
C ILE A 63 -12.58 -7.14 3.58
N LEU A 64 -11.59 -7.77 4.19
CA LEU A 64 -11.62 -8.12 5.62
C LEU A 64 -11.02 -7.04 6.50
N GLY A 65 -10.09 -6.26 5.96
CA GLY A 65 -9.44 -5.18 6.70
C GLY A 65 -8.43 -4.43 5.87
N VAL A 66 -8.01 -3.28 6.36
CA VAL A 66 -7.03 -2.38 5.72
C VAL A 66 -5.77 -2.32 6.57
N ALA A 67 -4.61 -2.56 5.96
CA ALA A 67 -3.30 -2.41 6.58
C ALA A 67 -2.85 -0.95 6.50
N ASP A 68 -3.48 -0.10 7.30
CA ASP A 68 -3.18 1.32 7.43
C ASP A 68 -3.58 1.79 8.84
N LEU A 69 -3.15 2.98 9.24
CA LEU A 69 -3.47 3.58 10.53
C LEU A 69 -4.91 4.10 10.59
N GLU A 70 -5.49 4.41 9.44
CA GLU A 70 -6.84 4.95 9.31
C GLU A 70 -7.65 4.15 8.28
N ARG A 71 -8.97 4.16 8.42
CA ARG A 71 -9.87 3.59 7.42
C ARG A 71 -9.76 4.34 6.10
N ASN A 72 -9.92 3.63 5.01
CA ASN A 72 -9.89 4.25 3.69
C ASN A 72 -11.18 5.06 3.43
N ALA A 73 -11.02 6.31 3.00
CA ALA A 73 -12.14 7.23 2.74
C ALA A 73 -13.13 6.77 1.64
N PHE A 74 -12.77 5.78 0.82
CA PHE A 74 -13.67 5.17 -0.16
C PHE A 74 -14.32 3.88 0.34
N MET A 75 -13.93 3.40 1.53
CA MET A 75 -14.41 2.16 2.14
C MET A 75 -14.43 2.29 3.67
N GLU A 76 -15.12 3.29 4.18
CA GLU A 76 -15.19 3.62 5.62
C GLU A 76 -15.82 2.50 6.47
N ASP A 77 -16.60 1.62 5.85
CA ASP A 77 -17.17 0.44 6.49
C ASP A 77 -16.17 -0.70 6.69
N VAL A 78 -14.98 -0.65 6.04
CA VAL A 78 -13.93 -1.65 6.22
C VAL A 78 -12.99 -1.20 7.34
N PRO A 79 -12.89 -1.95 8.45
CA PRO A 79 -12.02 -1.59 9.56
C PRO A 79 -10.54 -1.74 9.18
N THR A 80 -9.66 -1.03 9.89
CA THR A 80 -8.22 -1.32 9.83
C THR A 80 -7.92 -2.65 10.53
N MET A 81 -6.76 -3.23 10.28
CA MET A 81 -6.29 -4.42 11.00
C MET A 81 -6.09 -4.10 12.50
N MET A 82 -5.61 -2.90 12.82
CA MET A 82 -5.44 -2.45 14.22
C MET A 82 -6.76 -2.35 14.96
N GLU A 83 -7.82 -1.84 14.34
CA GLU A 83 -9.17 -1.82 14.94
C GLU A 83 -9.72 -3.22 15.24
N GLN A 84 -9.20 -4.23 14.55
CA GLN A 84 -9.54 -5.65 14.76
C GLN A 84 -8.59 -6.37 15.72
N GLY A 85 -7.70 -5.65 16.39
CA GLY A 85 -6.76 -6.20 17.37
C GLY A 85 -5.48 -6.81 16.78
N LEU A 86 -5.22 -6.61 15.49
CA LEU A 86 -3.99 -7.04 14.84
C LEU A 86 -3.03 -5.85 14.71
N ASP A 87 -1.83 -5.96 15.27
CA ASP A 87 -0.79 -4.92 15.21
C ASP A 87 -0.13 -4.91 13.81
N VAL A 88 -0.87 -4.36 12.85
CA VAL A 88 -0.47 -4.18 11.46
C VAL A 88 -0.60 -2.71 11.11
N ASP A 89 0.54 -2.03 11.03
CA ASP A 89 0.65 -0.60 10.72
C ASP A 89 0.64 -0.32 9.20
N ASN A 90 1.05 0.88 8.82
CA ASN A 90 1.11 1.33 7.43
C ASN A 90 2.47 1.09 6.75
N ALA A 91 3.37 0.28 7.31
CA ALA A 91 4.70 0.02 6.72
C ALA A 91 4.62 -0.62 5.33
N SER A 92 3.54 -1.35 5.05
CA SER A 92 3.27 -2.00 3.78
C SER A 92 2.60 -1.10 2.73
N VAL A 93 2.13 0.10 3.09
CA VAL A 93 1.40 0.99 2.19
C VAL A 93 2.30 1.42 1.03
N ASN A 94 1.79 1.24 -0.19
CA ASN A 94 2.50 1.63 -1.40
C ASN A 94 2.46 3.15 -1.59
N PHE A 95 3.56 3.69 -2.04
CA PHE A 95 3.68 5.09 -2.43
C PHE A 95 4.27 5.22 -3.84
N ARG A 96 4.10 6.36 -4.44
CA ARG A 96 4.69 6.73 -5.72
C ARG A 96 5.43 8.05 -5.56
N GLY A 97 6.57 8.16 -6.21
CA GLY A 97 7.39 9.36 -6.12
C GLY A 97 8.37 9.47 -7.29
N VAL A 98 9.08 10.58 -7.33
CA VAL A 98 10.17 10.83 -8.28
C VAL A 98 11.49 10.76 -7.54
N MET A 99 12.41 9.98 -8.07
CA MET A 99 13.79 9.89 -7.60
C MET A 99 14.74 10.42 -8.67
N VAL A 100 15.82 11.03 -8.24
CA VAL A 100 16.86 11.55 -9.14
C VAL A 100 18.20 10.89 -8.82
N PRO A 101 19.14 10.81 -9.77
CA PRO A 101 20.49 10.29 -9.54
C PRO A 101 21.23 11.08 -8.46
N LYS A 102 22.14 10.40 -7.75
CA LYS A 102 23.06 11.06 -6.81
C LYS A 102 23.88 12.11 -7.57
N GLY A 103 24.01 13.31 -7.00
CA GLY A 103 24.72 14.42 -7.61
C GLY A 103 23.89 15.30 -8.55
N THR A 104 22.59 15.06 -8.65
CA THR A 104 21.69 16.00 -9.34
C THR A 104 21.78 17.39 -8.70
N PRO A 105 21.96 18.47 -9.49
CA PRO A 105 22.04 19.83 -8.97
C PRO A 105 20.84 20.20 -8.09
N GLN A 106 21.10 20.89 -6.97
CA GLN A 106 20.06 21.23 -5.99
C GLN A 106 18.89 22.00 -6.61
N ALA A 107 19.17 22.94 -7.53
CA ALA A 107 18.14 23.71 -8.23
C ALA A 107 17.12 22.83 -9.00
N ILE A 108 17.57 21.69 -9.53
CA ILE A 108 16.70 20.71 -10.21
C ILE A 108 15.86 19.98 -9.16
N ILE A 109 16.46 19.57 -8.05
CA ILE A 109 15.76 18.92 -6.94
C ILE A 109 14.67 19.83 -6.38
N ASP A 110 14.99 21.11 -6.14
CA ASP A 110 14.05 22.10 -5.60
C ASP A 110 12.89 22.33 -6.57
N LYS A 111 13.18 22.41 -7.87
CA LYS A 111 12.14 22.57 -8.89
C LYS A 111 11.20 21.36 -8.97
N LEU A 112 11.72 20.17 -8.85
CA LEU A 112 10.92 18.94 -8.81
C LEU A 112 10.08 18.87 -7.51
N ALA A 113 10.67 19.23 -6.37
CA ALA A 113 9.98 19.25 -5.08
C ALA A 113 8.80 20.24 -5.05
N GLU A 114 8.92 21.37 -5.76
CA GLU A 114 7.83 22.32 -5.96
C GLU A 114 6.75 21.80 -6.92
N THR A 115 7.19 21.20 -8.04
CA THR A 115 6.30 20.90 -9.17
C THR A 115 5.51 19.60 -8.98
N VAL A 116 6.14 18.57 -8.42
CA VAL A 116 5.52 17.24 -8.31
C VAL A 116 4.29 17.23 -7.41
N PRO A 117 4.29 17.83 -6.20
CA PRO A 117 3.08 17.95 -5.39
C PRO A 117 1.94 18.68 -6.09
N ALA A 118 2.26 19.80 -6.76
CA ALA A 118 1.27 20.58 -7.52
C ALA A 118 0.66 19.79 -8.69
N MET A 119 1.44 18.95 -9.36
CA MET A 119 0.97 18.06 -10.40
C MET A 119 -0.06 17.04 -9.87
N PHE A 120 0.21 16.44 -8.70
CA PHE A 120 -0.72 15.49 -8.08
C PHE A 120 -1.97 16.19 -7.50
N ALA A 121 -1.85 17.42 -7.04
CA ALA A 121 -2.98 18.23 -6.59
C ALA A 121 -3.90 18.71 -7.73
N ASN A 122 -3.47 18.54 -9.00
CA ASN A 122 -4.29 18.91 -10.15
C ASN A 122 -5.61 18.13 -10.17
N GLY A 123 -6.74 18.83 -10.36
CA GLY A 123 -8.08 18.24 -10.29
C GLY A 123 -8.31 17.06 -11.26
N ARG A 124 -7.67 17.04 -12.43
CA ARG A 124 -7.76 15.91 -13.37
C ARG A 124 -7.07 14.66 -12.84
N VAL A 125 -5.91 14.82 -12.19
CA VAL A 125 -5.19 13.71 -11.56
C VAL A 125 -5.97 13.21 -10.35
N ALA A 126 -6.37 14.10 -9.47
CA ALA A 126 -7.16 13.79 -8.28
C ALA A 126 -8.47 13.06 -8.65
N GLY A 127 -9.18 13.52 -9.69
CA GLY A 127 -10.39 12.86 -10.18
C GLY A 127 -10.16 11.44 -10.68
N LYS A 128 -9.05 11.19 -11.39
CA LYS A 128 -8.70 9.82 -11.83
C LYS A 128 -8.36 8.91 -10.67
N MET A 129 -7.63 9.41 -9.68
CA MET A 129 -7.28 8.65 -8.48
C MET A 129 -8.53 8.28 -7.69
N LYS A 130 -9.43 9.25 -7.48
CA LYS A 130 -10.73 9.03 -6.83
C LYS A 130 -11.57 7.98 -7.56
N ALA A 131 -11.72 8.10 -8.88
CA ALA A 131 -12.48 7.14 -9.69
C ALA A 131 -11.89 5.71 -9.66
N GLY A 132 -10.60 5.58 -9.34
CA GLY A 132 -9.91 4.29 -9.17
C GLY A 132 -9.89 3.77 -7.72
N GLY A 133 -10.57 4.43 -6.77
CA GLY A 133 -10.55 4.04 -5.36
C GLY A 133 -9.17 4.19 -4.71
N SER A 134 -8.32 5.07 -5.25
CA SER A 134 -6.96 5.30 -4.77
C SER A 134 -6.92 6.60 -3.96
N PRO A 135 -6.84 6.52 -2.63
CA PRO A 135 -6.64 7.72 -1.82
C PRO A 135 -5.28 8.34 -2.13
N MET A 136 -5.17 9.66 -2.00
CA MET A 136 -3.92 10.36 -2.17
C MET A 136 -3.54 11.09 -0.89
N HIS A 137 -2.30 10.84 -0.46
CA HIS A 137 -1.61 11.63 0.54
C HIS A 137 -0.37 12.22 -0.11
N ILE A 138 -0.44 13.51 -0.45
CA ILE A 138 0.66 14.23 -1.10
C ILE A 138 1.65 14.66 -0.02
N MET A 139 2.87 14.15 -0.12
CA MET A 139 3.93 14.39 0.87
C MET A 139 5.02 15.29 0.31
N THR A 140 5.55 16.15 1.15
CA THR A 140 6.77 16.91 0.89
C THR A 140 8.00 15.99 0.92
N ARG A 141 9.13 16.49 0.44
CA ARG A 141 10.40 15.75 0.48
C ARG A 141 10.79 15.34 1.90
N ASP A 142 10.64 16.24 2.87
CA ASP A 142 11.05 15.98 4.25
C ASP A 142 10.14 14.94 4.91
N GLU A 143 8.84 14.98 4.65
CA GLU A 143 7.89 13.95 5.10
C GLU A 143 8.21 12.57 4.48
N VAL A 144 8.59 12.52 3.20
CA VAL A 144 9.01 11.27 2.56
C VAL A 144 10.28 10.70 3.20
N LEU A 145 11.27 11.55 3.50
CA LEU A 145 12.50 11.11 4.14
C LEU A 145 12.24 10.61 5.57
N ALA A 146 11.39 11.29 6.33
CA ALA A 146 10.98 10.84 7.66
C ALA A 146 10.22 9.49 7.60
N MET A 147 9.29 9.35 6.66
CA MET A 147 8.57 8.09 6.41
C MET A 147 9.53 6.95 6.08
N TRP A 148 10.52 7.17 5.23
CA TRP A 148 11.51 6.14 4.88
C TRP A 148 12.34 5.72 6.07
N ALA A 149 12.82 6.68 6.88
CA ALA A 149 13.59 6.37 8.08
C ALA A 149 12.78 5.51 9.08
N ALA A 150 11.52 5.86 9.31
CA ALA A 150 10.63 5.08 10.18
C ALA A 150 10.38 3.66 9.63
N ARG A 151 10.09 3.54 8.33
CA ARG A 151 9.86 2.23 7.68
C ARG A 151 11.10 1.35 7.68
N GLU A 152 12.28 1.93 7.54
CA GLU A 152 13.54 1.16 7.60
C GLU A 152 13.68 0.43 8.93
N VAL A 153 13.32 1.07 10.05
CA VAL A 153 13.35 0.46 11.38
C VAL A 153 12.36 -0.70 11.45
N THR A 154 11.09 -0.44 11.14
CA THR A 154 10.03 -1.46 11.17
C THR A 154 10.36 -2.66 10.26
N LEU A 155 10.88 -2.41 9.06
CA LEU A 155 11.22 -3.48 8.13
C LEU A 155 12.42 -4.30 8.59
N LYS A 156 13.45 -3.68 9.18
CA LYS A 156 14.59 -4.41 9.77
C LYS A 156 14.12 -5.37 10.86
N ASP A 157 13.26 -4.91 11.76
CA ASP A 157 12.71 -5.73 12.83
C ASP A 157 11.84 -6.88 12.27
N LEU A 158 10.98 -6.57 11.31
CA LEU A 158 10.09 -7.57 10.72
C LEU A 158 10.86 -8.68 9.99
N LEU A 159 11.95 -8.31 9.30
CA LEU A 159 12.72 -9.21 8.46
C LEU A 159 13.87 -9.93 9.21
N ALA A 160 14.21 -9.49 10.42
CA ALA A 160 15.29 -10.10 11.22
C ALA A 160 15.00 -11.55 11.65
N GLY A 161 13.77 -12.00 11.57
CA GLY A 161 13.33 -13.35 11.94
C GLY A 161 13.06 -14.30 10.76
N LEU A 162 13.42 -13.91 9.53
CA LEU A 162 13.17 -14.70 8.31
C LEU A 162 14.37 -15.51 7.87
#